data_e5d88aaeef344ff3712c7471cef53c59
#
_entry.id   e5d88aaeef344ff3712c7471cef53c59
#
_cell.length_a   1.000
_cell.length_b   1.000
_cell.length_c   1.000
_cell.angle_alpha   90.00
_cell.angle_beta   90.00
_cell.angle_gamma   90.00
#
_symmetry.space_group_name_H-M   'P 1'
#
loop_
_entity.id
_entity.type
_entity.pdbx_description
1 polymer ?
#
loop_
_entity_poly.entity_id
_entity_poly.type
_entity_poly.pdbx_seq_one_letter_code
_entity_poly.pdbx_strand_id
1 'polypeptide(L)'
;MGLVTAWADRPLTFYFISMKRDKFIIMKRYSLFLSFLIVILAGTAMAERLTIVAPVANIRSGPATNSDILWKVEKYYPIFVIKKSGSWYQFRDFEKDTGWVHKSLVGKLKAVITKKDLCNVRSKPSTKEKILFTVEKGIPFKVLKSKGHWLNIEHADGDRGWIHDSLVW
;
A
#
# COMPACT_ATOMS: atom_id res chain seq x y z
N MET A 1 -52.52 61.25 -32.33
CA MET A 1 -51.23 61.57 -32.99
C MET A 1 -50.11 61.49 -32.00
N GLY A 2 -49.26 60.50 -32.15
CA GLY A 2 -47.87 60.52 -31.83
C GLY A 2 -47.46 59.97 -30.47
N LEU A 3 -47.50 58.67 -30.28
CA LEU A 3 -46.68 57.97 -29.27
C LEU A 3 -45.32 57.72 -29.85
N VAL A 4 -44.29 58.39 -29.34
CA VAL A 4 -42.89 58.17 -29.70
C VAL A 4 -42.07 57.93 -28.43
N THR A 5 -41.73 56.64 -28.28
CA THR A 5 -40.45 56.11 -27.79
C THR A 5 -39.87 56.59 -26.45
N ALA A 6 -40.07 55.83 -25.41
CA ALA A 6 -39.28 55.83 -24.18
C ALA A 6 -38.39 54.55 -24.12
N TRP A 7 -37.33 54.51 -24.94
CA TRP A 7 -36.32 53.42 -24.92
C TRP A 7 -34.88 53.87 -24.94
N ALA A 8 -34.58 55.07 -24.52
CA ALA A 8 -33.24 55.61 -24.72
C ALA A 8 -32.51 56.17 -23.48
N ASP A 9 -32.75 55.72 -22.26
CA ASP A 9 -31.91 56.19 -21.14
C ASP A 9 -31.76 55.09 -20.07
N ARG A 10 -31.07 54.01 -20.45
CA ARG A 10 -30.41 53.17 -19.44
C ARG A 10 -28.91 53.38 -19.55
N PRO A 11 -28.26 53.88 -18.49
CA PRO A 11 -26.82 54.18 -18.55
C PRO A 11 -26.03 52.88 -18.75
N LEU A 12 -25.10 52.88 -19.70
CA LEU A 12 -24.18 51.79 -20.06
C LEU A 12 -23.43 51.20 -18.84
N THR A 13 -23.40 51.94 -17.74
CA THR A 13 -22.82 51.52 -16.46
C THR A 13 -23.50 50.27 -15.87
N PHE A 14 -24.82 50.07 -16.06
CA PHE A 14 -25.50 48.90 -15.57
C PHE A 14 -25.12 47.60 -16.32
N TYR A 15 -24.81 47.72 -17.61
CA TYR A 15 -24.39 46.57 -18.42
C TYR A 15 -22.98 46.06 -18.05
N PHE A 16 -22.07 46.99 -17.71
CA PHE A 16 -20.70 46.66 -17.31
C PHE A 16 -20.62 46.01 -15.93
N ILE A 17 -21.52 46.37 -15.00
CA ILE A 17 -21.55 45.79 -13.65
C ILE A 17 -22.12 44.34 -13.68
N SER A 18 -23.11 44.10 -14.54
CA SER A 18 -23.68 42.77 -14.73
C SER A 18 -22.63 41.79 -15.33
N MET A 19 -21.94 42.18 -16.38
CA MET A 19 -20.93 41.35 -17.02
C MET A 19 -19.74 40.99 -16.09
N LYS A 20 -19.33 41.90 -15.20
CA LYS A 20 -18.27 41.62 -14.22
C LYS A 20 -18.71 40.62 -13.15
N ARG A 21 -19.98 40.68 -12.67
CA ARG A 21 -20.50 39.76 -11.68
C ARG A 21 -20.61 38.34 -12.22
N ASP A 22 -21.09 38.17 -13.46
CA ASP A 22 -21.26 36.87 -14.06
C ASP A 22 -19.91 36.16 -14.32
N LYS A 23 -18.91 36.91 -14.79
CA LYS A 23 -17.54 36.37 -14.95
C LYS A 23 -16.91 35.97 -13.60
N PHE A 24 -17.18 36.72 -12.53
CA PHE A 24 -16.66 36.42 -11.21
C PHE A 24 -17.31 35.17 -10.57
N ILE A 25 -18.61 35.00 -10.81
CA ILE A 25 -19.36 33.81 -10.36
C ILE A 25 -18.90 32.56 -11.15
N ILE A 26 -18.71 32.70 -12.45
CA ILE A 26 -18.22 31.64 -13.33
C ILE A 26 -16.80 31.22 -12.90
N MET A 27 -15.88 32.14 -12.70
CA MET A 27 -14.52 31.86 -12.23
C MET A 27 -14.50 31.17 -10.86
N LYS A 28 -15.36 31.57 -9.91
CA LYS A 28 -15.47 30.86 -8.62
C LYS A 28 -15.96 29.42 -8.77
N ARG A 29 -16.87 29.15 -9.68
CA ARG A 29 -17.39 27.79 -9.96
C ARG A 29 -16.30 26.92 -10.57
N TYR A 30 -15.51 27.41 -11.52
CA TYR A 30 -14.36 26.68 -12.11
C TYR A 30 -13.23 26.46 -11.11
N SER A 31 -12.96 27.42 -10.21
CA SER A 31 -11.96 27.25 -9.14
C SER A 31 -12.34 26.14 -8.16
N LEU A 32 -13.62 26.04 -7.79
CA LEU A 32 -14.14 24.96 -6.93
C LEU A 32 -14.07 23.59 -7.63
N PHE A 33 -14.41 23.53 -8.93
CA PHE A 33 -14.30 22.28 -9.71
C PHE A 33 -12.83 21.86 -9.90
N LEU A 34 -11.93 22.79 -10.13
CA LEU A 34 -10.50 22.52 -10.29
C LEU A 34 -9.88 22.05 -8.97
N SER A 35 -10.28 22.61 -7.83
CA SER A 35 -9.85 22.18 -6.50
C SER A 35 -10.36 20.77 -6.16
N PHE A 36 -11.58 20.44 -6.57
CA PHE A 36 -12.16 19.12 -6.37
C PHE A 36 -11.52 18.06 -7.25
N LEU A 37 -11.13 18.42 -8.48
CA LEU A 37 -10.43 17.53 -9.41
C LEU A 37 -9.01 17.18 -8.93
N ILE A 38 -8.30 18.11 -8.28
CA ILE A 38 -6.96 17.87 -7.73
C ILE A 38 -7.00 16.89 -6.55
N VAL A 39 -8.06 16.88 -5.74
CA VAL A 39 -8.22 15.94 -4.62
C VAL A 39 -8.44 14.50 -5.10
N ILE A 40 -9.06 14.30 -6.27
CA ILE A 40 -9.33 12.97 -6.83
C ILE A 40 -8.03 12.34 -7.41
N LEU A 41 -7.05 13.16 -7.81
CA LEU A 41 -5.74 12.68 -8.31
C LEU A 41 -4.74 12.33 -7.19
N ALA A 42 -5.08 12.53 -5.92
CA ALA A 42 -4.35 11.94 -4.82
C ALA A 42 -4.59 10.42 -4.87
N GLY A 43 -3.90 9.75 -5.77
CA GLY A 43 -3.95 8.31 -5.96
C GLY A 43 -3.80 7.64 -4.61
N THR A 44 -4.75 6.81 -4.24
CA THR A 44 -4.63 5.91 -3.10
C THR A 44 -3.32 5.16 -3.29
N ALA A 45 -2.32 5.46 -2.49
CA ALA A 45 -1.13 4.63 -2.40
C ALA A 45 -1.62 3.27 -1.89
N MET A 46 -2.03 2.40 -2.82
CA MET A 46 -2.39 1.02 -2.49
C MET A 46 -1.13 0.39 -1.93
N ALA A 47 -1.16 0.10 -0.63
CA ALA A 47 -0.09 -0.63 0.02
C ALA A 47 0.04 -1.99 -0.67
N GLU A 48 1.06 -2.13 -1.52
CA GLU A 48 1.32 -3.37 -2.27
C GLU A 48 2.04 -4.36 -1.36
N ARG A 49 1.45 -5.56 -1.22
CA ARG A 49 2.11 -6.64 -0.49
C ARG A 49 3.09 -7.36 -1.42
N LEU A 50 4.36 -7.33 -1.06
CA LEU A 50 5.43 -8.03 -1.74
C LEU A 50 6.17 -8.95 -0.76
N THR A 51 7.10 -9.72 -1.28
CA THR A 51 7.87 -10.71 -0.53
C THR A 51 9.32 -10.64 -0.94
N ILE A 52 10.26 -10.76 0.01
CA ILE A 52 11.68 -10.91 -0.26
C ILE A 52 11.89 -12.25 -0.98
N VAL A 53 12.47 -12.22 -2.17
CA VAL A 53 12.76 -13.41 -2.98
C VAL A 53 14.24 -13.77 -2.98
N ALA A 54 15.11 -12.84 -2.62
CA ALA A 54 16.52 -13.09 -2.41
C ALA A 54 16.76 -13.95 -1.14
N PRO A 55 17.83 -14.75 -1.06
CA PRO A 55 18.16 -15.51 0.15
C PRO A 55 18.25 -14.64 1.40
N VAL A 56 18.90 -13.46 1.29
CA VAL A 56 18.99 -12.43 2.33
C VAL A 56 18.89 -11.06 1.68
N ALA A 57 18.19 -10.14 2.33
CA ALA A 57 18.09 -8.74 1.93
C ALA A 57 18.53 -7.81 3.07
N ASN A 58 19.38 -6.84 2.76
CA ASN A 58 19.71 -5.74 3.65
C ASN A 58 18.58 -4.71 3.63
N ILE A 59 18.07 -4.39 4.78
CA ILE A 59 17.08 -3.31 4.97
C ILE A 59 17.84 -2.07 5.41
N ARG A 60 17.58 -0.95 4.70
CA ARG A 60 18.38 0.26 4.82
C ARG A 60 17.57 1.46 5.35
N SER A 61 18.28 2.44 5.89
CA SER A 61 17.71 3.69 6.40
C SER A 61 17.22 4.62 5.28
N GLY A 62 17.72 4.48 4.05
CA GLY A 62 17.39 5.33 2.90
C GLY A 62 17.43 4.58 1.56
N PRO A 63 16.95 5.22 0.47
CA PRO A 63 16.86 4.63 -0.85
C PRO A 63 18.17 4.70 -1.64
N ALA A 64 19.28 4.22 -1.03
CA ALA A 64 20.60 4.19 -1.65
C ALA A 64 21.45 3.03 -1.10
N THR A 65 22.40 2.57 -1.90
CA THR A 65 23.32 1.46 -1.51
C THR A 65 24.29 1.86 -0.41
N ASN A 66 24.58 3.14 -0.26
CA ASN A 66 25.44 3.70 0.79
C ASN A 66 24.67 4.14 2.06
N SER A 67 23.32 3.96 2.10
CA SER A 67 22.57 4.16 3.33
C SER A 67 22.88 3.06 4.34
N ASP A 68 22.77 3.38 5.64
CA ASP A 68 23.03 2.44 6.73
C ASP A 68 22.14 1.20 6.63
N ILE A 69 22.68 0.04 6.97
CA ILE A 69 21.93 -1.20 7.12
C ILE A 69 21.30 -1.20 8.51
N LEU A 70 19.98 -1.17 8.58
CA LEU A 70 19.22 -1.22 9.83
C LEU A 70 19.13 -2.65 10.36
N TRP A 71 18.74 -3.59 9.48
CA TRP A 71 18.69 -5.03 9.78
C TRP A 71 18.74 -5.85 8.48
N LYS A 72 18.75 -7.17 8.62
CA LYS A 72 18.67 -8.12 7.51
C LYS A 72 17.43 -8.98 7.65
N VAL A 73 16.85 -9.37 6.53
CA VAL A 73 15.71 -10.28 6.47
C VAL A 73 15.99 -11.42 5.50
N GLU A 74 15.35 -12.54 5.76
CA GLU A 74 15.52 -13.77 4.99
C GLU A 74 14.51 -13.88 3.85
N LYS A 75 14.71 -14.89 3.01
CA LYS A 75 13.79 -15.24 1.94
C LYS A 75 12.38 -15.51 2.48
N TYR A 76 11.38 -15.11 1.71
CA TYR A 76 9.96 -15.18 2.02
C TYR A 76 9.46 -14.16 3.06
N TYR A 77 10.31 -13.25 3.55
CA TYR A 77 9.85 -12.18 4.44
C TYR A 77 8.83 -11.28 3.74
N PRO A 78 7.58 -11.19 4.23
CA PRO A 78 6.54 -10.38 3.61
C PRO A 78 6.66 -8.92 4.03
N ILE A 79 6.36 -8.00 3.11
CA ILE A 79 6.43 -6.55 3.32
C ILE A 79 5.21 -5.85 2.72
N PHE A 80 4.80 -4.72 3.32
CA PHE A 80 3.89 -3.77 2.71
C PHE A 80 4.64 -2.56 2.17
N VAL A 81 4.67 -2.38 0.86
CA VAL A 81 5.26 -1.20 0.21
C VAL A 81 4.37 0.00 0.45
N ILE A 82 4.95 1.04 1.06
CA ILE A 82 4.26 2.30 1.38
C ILE A 82 4.75 3.48 0.52
N LYS A 83 5.96 3.37 -0.07
CA LYS A 83 6.52 4.40 -0.95
C LYS A 83 7.48 3.77 -1.95
N LYS A 84 7.59 4.37 -3.14
CA LYS A 84 8.56 3.99 -4.17
C LYS A 84 9.44 5.19 -4.50
N SER A 85 10.76 4.96 -4.61
CA SER A 85 11.75 5.98 -4.98
C SER A 85 12.78 5.34 -5.92
N GLY A 86 12.64 5.58 -7.22
CA GLY A 86 13.48 4.95 -8.25
C GLY A 86 13.42 3.43 -8.18
N SER A 87 14.56 2.81 -7.87
CA SER A 87 14.69 1.35 -7.70
C SER A 87 14.50 0.88 -6.27
N TRP A 88 14.03 1.73 -5.37
CA TRP A 88 13.87 1.42 -3.95
C TRP A 88 12.43 1.47 -3.52
N TYR A 89 12.05 0.54 -2.64
CA TYR A 89 10.77 0.48 -1.99
C TYR A 89 10.91 0.74 -0.50
N GLN A 90 10.23 1.76 0.02
CA GLN A 90 9.99 1.89 1.45
C GLN A 90 8.82 1.00 1.80
N PHE A 91 8.99 0.20 2.82
CA PHE A 91 7.96 -0.71 3.27
C PHE A 91 7.72 -0.58 4.77
N ARG A 92 6.65 -1.21 5.22
CA ARG A 92 6.36 -1.50 6.61
C ARG A 92 6.17 -3.00 6.77
N ASP A 93 6.71 -3.56 7.84
CA ASP A 93 6.62 -4.97 8.15
C ASP A 93 5.49 -5.31 9.14
N PHE A 94 5.47 -6.57 9.64
CA PHE A 94 4.46 -7.08 10.56
C PHE A 94 4.57 -6.48 11.98
N GLU A 95 5.72 -5.93 12.37
CA GLU A 95 5.96 -5.21 13.62
C GLU A 95 5.73 -3.70 13.48
N LYS A 96 5.41 -3.23 12.27
CA LYS A 96 5.23 -1.84 11.86
C LYS A 96 6.55 -1.08 11.69
N ASP A 97 7.68 -1.77 11.70
CA ASP A 97 8.97 -1.19 11.41
C ASP A 97 9.08 -0.80 9.95
N THR A 98 9.84 0.25 9.66
CA THR A 98 9.98 0.80 8.31
C THR A 98 11.43 0.80 7.86
N GLY A 99 11.64 0.47 6.60
CA GLY A 99 12.96 0.50 5.99
C GLY A 99 12.87 0.50 4.47
N TRP A 100 14.02 0.55 3.82
CA TRP A 100 14.15 0.55 2.38
C TRP A 100 14.79 -0.72 1.87
N VAL A 101 14.23 -1.28 0.80
CA VAL A 101 14.77 -2.46 0.11
C VAL A 101 14.82 -2.19 -1.39
N HIS A 102 15.84 -2.72 -2.06
CA HIS A 102 15.96 -2.60 -3.51
C HIS A 102 14.94 -3.50 -4.23
N LYS A 103 14.29 -2.98 -5.29
CA LYS A 103 13.22 -3.66 -6.02
C LYS A 103 13.61 -5.04 -6.59
N SER A 104 14.90 -5.26 -6.92
CA SER A 104 15.37 -6.55 -7.44
C SER A 104 15.35 -7.68 -6.41
N LEU A 105 15.21 -7.36 -5.12
CA LEU A 105 15.20 -8.34 -4.03
C LEU A 105 13.79 -8.78 -3.64
N VAL A 106 12.75 -8.19 -4.26
CA VAL A 106 11.35 -8.45 -3.94
C VAL A 106 10.56 -8.97 -5.15
N GLY A 107 9.48 -9.70 -4.86
CA GLY A 107 8.59 -10.24 -5.88
C GLY A 107 7.17 -10.47 -5.37
N LYS A 108 6.27 -10.76 -6.32
CA LYS A 108 4.86 -11.11 -6.03
C LYS A 108 4.76 -12.59 -5.69
N LEU A 109 5.04 -12.93 -4.47
CA LEU A 109 4.93 -14.29 -3.95
C LEU A 109 4.03 -14.26 -2.72
N LYS A 110 3.13 -15.23 -2.59
CA LYS A 110 2.30 -15.34 -1.39
C LYS A 110 3.14 -15.89 -0.25
N ALA A 111 3.37 -15.08 0.75
CA ALA A 111 4.15 -15.42 1.93
C ALA A 111 3.47 -14.90 3.20
N VAL A 112 3.83 -15.51 4.32
CA VAL A 112 3.37 -15.16 5.66
C VAL A 112 4.56 -15.22 6.61
N ILE A 113 4.43 -14.56 7.77
CA ILE A 113 5.42 -14.59 8.85
C ILE A 113 4.71 -14.88 10.17
N THR A 114 5.30 -15.66 11.03
CA THR A 114 4.75 -15.97 12.36
C THR A 114 4.71 -14.72 13.22
N LYS A 115 3.58 -14.50 13.89
CA LYS A 115 3.35 -13.33 14.77
C LYS A 115 3.13 -13.69 16.24
N LYS A 116 3.27 -14.97 16.57
CA LYS A 116 3.12 -15.52 17.93
C LYS A 116 4.37 -16.30 18.31
N ASP A 117 4.71 -16.26 19.58
CA ASP A 117 5.71 -17.14 20.13
C ASP A 117 5.17 -18.59 20.12
N LEU A 118 5.96 -19.55 19.73
CA LEU A 118 5.56 -20.97 19.62
C LEU A 118 4.36 -21.24 18.70
N CYS A 119 4.61 -21.25 17.40
CA CYS A 119 3.65 -21.65 16.39
C CYS A 119 3.83 -23.11 16.00
N ASN A 120 2.80 -23.94 16.17
CA ASN A 120 2.84 -25.34 15.76
C ASN A 120 2.62 -25.48 14.25
N VAL A 121 3.53 -26.18 13.59
CA VAL A 121 3.39 -26.61 12.19
C VAL A 121 3.04 -28.11 12.19
N ARG A 122 1.98 -28.47 11.47
CA ARG A 122 1.36 -29.80 11.55
C ARG A 122 1.40 -30.55 10.24
N SER A 123 1.24 -31.87 10.31
CA SER A 123 1.24 -32.77 9.15
C SER A 123 0.03 -32.56 8.22
N LYS A 124 -1.12 -32.17 8.77
CA LYS A 124 -2.37 -31.91 8.02
C LYS A 124 -3.13 -30.72 8.62
N PRO A 125 -4.12 -30.16 7.90
CA PRO A 125 -4.86 -28.96 8.33
C PRO A 125 -5.90 -29.27 9.42
N SER A 126 -5.45 -29.63 10.62
CA SER A 126 -6.29 -29.89 11.80
C SER A 126 -5.47 -29.78 13.07
N THR A 127 -6.08 -29.30 14.16
CA THR A 127 -5.46 -29.23 15.49
C THR A 127 -5.20 -30.61 16.12
N LYS A 128 -5.88 -31.64 15.63
CA LYS A 128 -5.70 -33.02 16.09
C LYS A 128 -4.52 -33.75 15.44
N GLU A 129 -3.98 -33.20 14.36
CA GLU A 129 -2.88 -33.79 13.59
C GLU A 129 -1.54 -33.62 14.28
N LYS A 130 -0.59 -34.50 13.96
CA LYS A 130 0.77 -34.49 14.50
C LYS A 130 1.44 -33.15 14.25
N ILE A 131 2.08 -32.61 15.29
CA ILE A 131 3.01 -31.48 15.18
C ILE A 131 4.31 -32.02 14.54
N LEU A 132 4.73 -31.44 13.44
CA LEU A 132 5.98 -31.77 12.77
C LEU A 132 7.13 -31.03 13.43
N PHE A 133 6.94 -29.72 13.66
CA PHE A 133 7.89 -28.84 14.34
C PHE A 133 7.16 -27.61 14.91
N THR A 134 7.86 -26.87 15.75
CA THR A 134 7.41 -25.58 16.28
C THR A 134 8.36 -24.50 15.82
N VAL A 135 7.84 -23.30 15.64
CA VAL A 135 8.60 -22.12 15.26
C VAL A 135 8.28 -20.93 16.15
N GLU A 136 9.25 -20.06 16.31
CA GLU A 136 9.15 -18.84 17.06
C GLU A 136 8.47 -17.72 16.22
N LYS A 137 8.25 -16.58 16.82
CA LYS A 137 7.81 -15.36 16.13
C LYS A 137 8.88 -14.88 15.15
N GLY A 138 8.44 -14.36 14.00
CA GLY A 138 9.32 -13.73 13.02
C GLY A 138 9.88 -14.69 11.95
N ILE A 139 9.42 -15.93 11.89
CA ILE A 139 9.86 -16.90 10.89
C ILE A 139 9.00 -16.79 9.62
N PRO A 140 9.59 -16.47 8.45
CA PRO A 140 8.88 -16.29 7.20
C PRO A 140 8.67 -17.59 6.44
N PHE A 141 7.54 -17.72 5.76
CA PHE A 141 7.18 -18.89 4.97
C PHE A 141 6.52 -18.50 3.65
N LYS A 142 6.84 -19.20 2.59
CA LYS A 142 6.05 -19.22 1.36
C LYS A 142 4.77 -20.00 1.58
N VAL A 143 3.64 -19.50 1.08
CA VAL A 143 2.37 -20.20 1.08
C VAL A 143 2.23 -21.00 -0.21
N LEU A 144 2.08 -22.31 -0.09
CA LEU A 144 1.91 -23.22 -1.22
C LEU A 144 0.42 -23.37 -1.60
N LYS A 145 -0.44 -23.55 -0.60
CA LYS A 145 -1.91 -23.66 -0.74
C LYS A 145 -2.63 -23.35 0.56
N SER A 146 -3.94 -23.15 0.49
CA SER A 146 -4.79 -22.93 1.66
C SER A 146 -5.97 -23.92 1.67
N LYS A 147 -6.44 -24.29 2.88
CA LYS A 147 -7.64 -25.08 3.10
C LYS A 147 -8.36 -24.57 4.36
N GLY A 148 -9.47 -23.84 4.18
CA GLY A 148 -10.12 -23.11 5.27
C GLY A 148 -9.13 -22.15 5.94
N HIS A 149 -9.03 -22.22 7.26
CA HIS A 149 -8.09 -21.44 8.07
C HIS A 149 -6.65 -22.02 8.14
N TRP A 150 -6.31 -22.97 7.31
CA TRP A 150 -5.00 -23.61 7.30
C TRP A 150 -4.21 -23.25 6.04
N LEU A 151 -2.95 -22.92 6.24
CA LEU A 151 -1.99 -22.62 5.18
C LEU A 151 -0.96 -23.73 5.12
N ASN A 152 -0.77 -24.33 3.96
CA ASN A 152 0.37 -25.19 3.70
C ASN A 152 1.55 -24.29 3.36
N ILE A 153 2.60 -24.39 4.14
CA ILE A 153 3.75 -23.49 4.11
C ILE A 153 5.04 -24.22 3.80
N GLU A 154 6.01 -23.48 3.28
CA GLU A 154 7.36 -23.95 3.01
C GLU A 154 8.37 -22.90 3.52
N HIS A 155 9.30 -23.31 4.35
CA HIS A 155 10.42 -22.51 4.79
C HIS A 155 11.54 -22.45 3.73
N ALA A 156 12.49 -21.54 3.87
CA ALA A 156 13.58 -21.38 2.89
C ALA A 156 14.52 -22.57 2.79
N ASP A 157 14.65 -23.36 3.85
CA ASP A 157 15.42 -24.63 3.92
C ASP A 157 14.68 -25.84 3.34
N GLY A 158 13.39 -25.69 3.02
CA GLY A 158 12.55 -26.73 2.43
C GLY A 158 11.57 -27.42 3.38
N ASP A 159 11.61 -27.11 4.67
CA ASP A 159 10.66 -27.63 5.64
C ASP A 159 9.22 -27.23 5.31
N ARG A 160 8.30 -28.17 5.41
CA ARG A 160 6.89 -27.99 5.01
C ARG A 160 5.92 -28.50 6.06
N GLY A 161 4.75 -27.87 6.09
CA GLY A 161 3.63 -28.33 6.91
C GLY A 161 2.45 -27.38 6.86
N TRP A 162 1.53 -27.57 7.79
CA TRP A 162 0.31 -26.77 7.88
C TRP A 162 0.33 -25.91 9.14
N ILE A 163 0.11 -24.61 8.96
CA ILE A 163 -0.03 -23.64 10.04
C ILE A 163 -1.41 -22.98 9.98
N HIS A 164 -1.98 -22.64 11.13
CA HIS A 164 -3.25 -21.92 11.20
C HIS A 164 -3.05 -20.44 10.89
N ASP A 165 -3.96 -19.82 10.13
CA ASP A 165 -3.84 -18.43 9.67
C ASP A 165 -3.83 -17.40 10.80
N SER A 166 -4.44 -17.73 11.96
CA SER A 166 -4.41 -16.87 13.14
C SER A 166 -3.02 -16.67 13.76
N LEU A 167 -2.06 -17.56 13.44
CA LEU A 167 -0.69 -17.54 13.96
C LEU A 167 0.26 -16.68 13.10
N VAL A 168 -0.18 -16.28 11.94
CA VAL A 168 0.66 -15.57 10.95
C VAL A 168 0.06 -14.23 10.53
N TRP A 169 0.91 -13.41 9.93
CA TRP A 169 0.58 -12.13 9.32
C TRP A 169 0.77 -12.18 7.81
#